data_928c16aeead65a63e9408a55dcae4b90
#
_entry.id   928c16aeead65a63e9408a55dcae4b90
#
_cell.length_a   1.000
_cell.length_b   1.000
_cell.length_c   1.000
_cell.angle_alpha   90.00
_cell.angle_beta   90.00
_cell.angle_gamma   90.00
#
_symmetry.space_group_name_H-M   'P 1'
#
loop_
_entity.id
_entity.type
_entity.pdbx_description
1 polymer ?
#
loop_
_entity_poly.entity_id
_entity_poly.type
_entity_poly.pdbx_seq_one_letter_code
_entity_poly.pdbx_strand_id
1 'polypeptide(L)'
;MIFEHMDRIVFAGDSVTDMESAQPVGEGLFENVGKSYVRIVENMLAAFYPEVYLRVTSSGIGGNTSRDLLQRFDRDVVSLKPDWVSICIGINDVWRQFDSPAIPDEQVSPEEYRSNVEKMILSVKDNVKGIFLMTPYYMEPNGEDWMRKRMDTYGAICSELAEKYGCRFIDLQAVFNDYFQYRHSSYIAWDRIHPNQIGATVIARAFLEKCGFDYHHRPGEE
;
A
#
# COMPACT_ATOMS: atom_id res chain seq x y z
N MET A 1 8.51 -14.52 10.88
CA MET A 1 8.12 -13.86 9.61
C MET A 1 7.39 -14.87 8.70
N ILE A 2 6.42 -14.42 7.89
CA ILE A 2 5.58 -15.31 7.08
C ILE A 2 6.14 -15.62 5.69
N PHE A 3 7.12 -14.87 5.23
CA PHE A 3 7.72 -15.05 3.90
C PHE A 3 8.72 -16.20 3.88
N GLU A 4 8.78 -16.89 2.74
CA GLU A 4 9.67 -18.01 2.50
C GLU A 4 10.80 -17.61 1.53
N HIS A 5 11.82 -18.46 1.45
CA HIS A 5 12.96 -18.23 0.56
C HIS A 5 12.52 -18.07 -0.89
N MET A 6 13.00 -17.01 -1.55
CA MET A 6 12.70 -16.63 -2.93
C MET A 6 11.26 -16.14 -3.18
N ASP A 7 10.44 -15.92 -2.15
CA ASP A 7 9.13 -15.31 -2.35
C ASP A 7 9.23 -13.96 -3.06
N ARG A 8 8.33 -13.74 -4.03
CA ARG A 8 8.12 -12.45 -4.67
C ARG A 8 6.95 -11.73 -4.02
N ILE A 9 7.20 -10.51 -3.54
CA ILE A 9 6.20 -9.61 -2.97
C ILE A 9 5.99 -8.46 -3.95
N VAL A 10 4.80 -8.32 -4.52
CA VAL A 10 4.45 -7.19 -5.40
C VAL A 10 3.61 -6.19 -4.64
N PHE A 11 4.11 -4.95 -4.56
CA PHE A 11 3.40 -3.81 -3.98
C PHE A 11 2.72 -3.02 -5.09
N ALA A 12 1.41 -3.08 -5.16
CA ALA A 12 0.58 -2.41 -6.14
C ALA A 12 -0.11 -1.18 -5.54
N GLY A 13 -0.04 -0.04 -6.24
CA GLY A 13 -0.62 1.19 -5.71
C GLY A 13 -0.45 2.42 -6.61
N ASP A 14 -0.53 3.57 -5.98
CA ASP A 14 -0.41 4.89 -6.57
C ASP A 14 0.94 5.56 -6.27
N SER A 15 0.98 6.91 -6.17
CA SER A 15 2.18 7.69 -5.86
C SER A 15 2.81 7.36 -4.50
N VAL A 16 2.02 6.93 -3.53
CA VAL A 16 2.52 6.53 -2.20
C VAL A 16 3.38 5.27 -2.29
N THR A 17 3.06 4.38 -3.23
CA THR A 17 3.83 3.16 -3.52
C THR A 17 4.97 3.44 -4.51
N ASP A 18 4.75 4.31 -5.48
CA ASP A 18 5.71 4.68 -6.53
C ASP A 18 6.96 5.40 -5.97
N MET A 19 6.78 6.65 -5.55
CA MET A 19 7.87 7.52 -5.06
C MET A 19 9.17 7.34 -5.85
N GLU A 20 9.14 7.62 -7.15
CA GLU A 20 10.28 7.50 -8.06
C GLU A 20 10.75 6.06 -8.35
N SER A 21 9.86 5.08 -8.28
CA SER A 21 10.20 3.71 -8.71
C SER A 21 10.34 3.63 -10.24
N ALA A 22 11.07 2.63 -10.72
CA ALA A 22 11.13 2.35 -12.16
C ALA A 22 9.75 1.96 -12.69
N GLN A 23 9.40 2.49 -13.85
CA GLN A 23 8.07 2.34 -14.44
C GLN A 23 8.04 1.29 -15.56
N PRO A 24 6.96 0.56 -15.72
CA PRO A 24 5.75 0.49 -14.87
C PRO A 24 5.93 -0.39 -13.63
N VAL A 25 7.06 -1.07 -13.52
CA VAL A 25 7.41 -2.00 -12.44
C VAL A 25 8.88 -1.85 -12.08
N GLY A 26 9.18 -1.68 -10.80
CA GLY A 26 10.53 -1.55 -10.27
C GLY A 26 10.92 -2.73 -9.40
N GLU A 27 12.05 -3.38 -9.72
CA GLU A 27 12.64 -4.47 -8.94
C GLU A 27 14.16 -4.42 -9.03
N GLY A 28 14.85 -4.79 -7.96
CA GLY A 28 16.30 -4.99 -7.95
C GLY A 28 17.12 -3.74 -7.69
N LEU A 29 18.37 -3.74 -8.21
CA LEU A 29 19.40 -2.77 -7.86
C LEU A 29 19.12 -1.35 -8.37
N PHE A 30 19.95 -0.40 -7.94
CA PHE A 30 19.97 0.99 -8.41
C PHE A 30 18.69 1.79 -8.17
N GLU A 31 18.06 1.57 -7.01
CA GLU A 31 16.85 2.29 -6.57
C GLU A 31 15.59 2.04 -7.43
N ASN A 32 15.56 0.98 -8.24
CA ASN A 32 14.41 0.66 -9.08
C ASN A 32 13.11 0.53 -8.28
N VAL A 33 13.16 0.15 -7.01
CA VAL A 33 12.00 0.08 -6.10
C VAL A 33 11.51 1.47 -5.66
N GLY A 34 12.26 2.52 -5.97
CA GLY A 34 11.93 3.90 -5.60
C GLY A 34 12.30 4.28 -4.18
N LYS A 35 11.68 5.34 -3.66
CA LYS A 35 11.97 5.94 -2.34
C LYS A 35 10.80 5.85 -1.36
N SER A 36 9.80 5.02 -1.66
CA SER A 36 8.59 4.85 -0.85
C SER A 36 8.82 3.96 0.37
N TYR A 37 7.73 3.67 1.08
CA TYR A 37 7.70 2.66 2.14
C TYR A 37 8.17 1.27 1.66
N VAL A 38 8.00 0.97 0.36
CA VAL A 38 8.43 -0.30 -0.25
C VAL A 38 9.95 -0.48 -0.15
N ARG A 39 10.73 0.61 -0.40
CA ARG A 39 12.18 0.59 -0.22
C ARG A 39 12.58 0.33 1.23
N ILE A 40 11.86 0.91 2.19
CA ILE A 40 12.15 0.68 3.61
C ILE A 40 11.86 -0.77 3.99
N VAL A 41 10.74 -1.33 3.51
CA VAL A 41 10.40 -2.74 3.69
C VAL A 41 11.49 -3.64 3.10
N GLU A 42 11.91 -3.40 1.85
CA GLU A 42 12.97 -4.16 1.19
C GLU A 42 14.28 -4.12 2.01
N ASN A 43 14.71 -2.91 2.41
CA ASN A 43 15.94 -2.74 3.19
C ASN A 43 15.89 -3.50 4.52
N MET A 44 14.76 -3.42 5.24
CA MET A 44 14.59 -4.12 6.51
C MET A 44 14.58 -5.63 6.34
N LEU A 45 13.85 -6.14 5.34
CA LEU A 45 13.82 -7.57 5.05
C LEU A 45 15.20 -8.09 4.64
N ALA A 46 15.90 -7.40 3.74
CA ALA A 46 17.22 -7.81 3.27
C ALA A 46 18.31 -7.71 4.37
N ALA A 47 18.21 -6.71 5.25
CA ALA A 47 19.20 -6.50 6.31
C ALA A 47 19.04 -7.47 7.49
N PHE A 48 17.78 -7.79 7.85
CA PHE A 48 17.49 -8.65 9.01
C PHE A 48 17.35 -10.13 8.65
N TYR A 49 16.92 -10.44 7.41
CA TYR A 49 16.67 -11.80 6.92
C TYR A 49 17.45 -12.08 5.62
N PRO A 50 18.78 -11.89 5.61
CA PRO A 50 19.58 -12.05 4.39
C PRO A 50 19.53 -13.48 3.82
N GLU A 51 19.19 -14.48 4.64
CA GLU A 51 19.04 -15.88 4.25
C GLU A 51 17.79 -16.16 3.44
N VAL A 52 16.78 -15.26 3.46
CA VAL A 52 15.47 -15.52 2.80
C VAL A 52 15.46 -15.13 1.33
N TYR A 53 16.32 -14.22 0.88
CA TYR A 53 16.44 -13.77 -0.54
C TYR A 53 15.10 -13.35 -1.17
N LEU A 54 14.36 -12.47 -0.51
CA LEU A 54 13.06 -12.00 -1.00
C LEU A 54 13.20 -11.12 -2.25
N ARG A 55 12.23 -11.23 -3.15
CA ARG A 55 12.10 -10.38 -4.32
C ARG A 55 11.03 -9.33 -4.07
N VAL A 56 11.43 -8.11 -3.82
CA VAL A 56 10.51 -6.98 -3.59
C VAL A 56 10.32 -6.22 -4.89
N THR A 57 9.08 -6.04 -5.29
CA THR A 57 8.70 -5.40 -6.55
C THR A 57 7.72 -4.26 -6.28
N SER A 58 8.02 -3.05 -6.76
CA SER A 58 7.10 -1.91 -6.75
C SER A 58 6.34 -1.83 -8.08
N SER A 59 5.02 -1.79 -8.00
CA SER A 59 4.09 -1.53 -9.10
C SER A 59 3.18 -0.36 -8.74
N GLY A 60 3.78 0.73 -8.26
CA GLY A 60 3.12 2.01 -8.03
C GLY A 60 3.17 2.89 -9.27
N ILE A 61 2.09 3.62 -9.58
CA ILE A 61 2.10 4.68 -10.58
C ILE A 61 1.41 5.92 -10.01
N GLY A 62 2.14 7.05 -10.01
CA GLY A 62 1.64 8.32 -9.50
C GLY A 62 0.31 8.73 -10.12
N GLY A 63 -0.63 9.18 -9.27
CA GLY A 63 -1.95 9.64 -9.71
C GLY A 63 -2.98 8.55 -9.99
N ASN A 64 -2.60 7.26 -9.99
CA ASN A 64 -3.55 6.19 -10.27
C ASN A 64 -4.69 6.15 -9.26
N THR A 65 -5.90 6.00 -9.77
CA THR A 65 -7.11 5.59 -9.06
C THR A 65 -7.20 4.05 -9.02
N SER A 66 -8.16 3.52 -8.28
CA SER A 66 -8.45 2.08 -8.30
C SER A 66 -8.86 1.59 -9.69
N ARG A 67 -9.48 2.45 -10.51
CA ARG A 67 -9.84 2.19 -11.91
C ARG A 67 -8.58 1.99 -12.76
N ASP A 68 -7.62 2.90 -12.64
CA ASP A 68 -6.36 2.84 -13.40
C ASP A 68 -5.52 1.63 -12.99
N LEU A 69 -5.41 1.37 -11.68
CA LEU A 69 -4.70 0.21 -11.18
C LEU A 69 -5.33 -1.10 -11.69
N LEU A 70 -6.65 -1.21 -11.66
CA LEU A 70 -7.36 -2.39 -12.18
C LEU A 70 -7.07 -2.62 -13.67
N GLN A 71 -7.05 -1.55 -14.50
CA GLN A 71 -6.79 -1.67 -15.94
C GLN A 71 -5.41 -2.27 -16.25
N ARG A 72 -4.41 -2.03 -15.42
CA ARG A 72 -3.05 -2.53 -15.60
C ARG A 72 -2.69 -3.72 -14.72
N PHE A 73 -3.60 -4.14 -13.84
CA PHE A 73 -3.31 -5.11 -12.77
C PHE A 73 -2.83 -6.47 -13.30
N ASP A 74 -3.44 -6.96 -14.38
CA ASP A 74 -3.03 -8.22 -15.00
C ASP A 74 -1.59 -8.14 -15.54
N ARG A 75 -1.26 -7.07 -16.26
CA ARG A 75 0.07 -6.84 -16.84
C ARG A 75 1.14 -6.59 -15.78
N ASP A 76 0.85 -5.74 -14.78
CA ASP A 76 1.88 -5.19 -13.88
C ASP A 76 1.94 -5.94 -12.53
N VAL A 77 0.99 -6.83 -12.24
CA VAL A 77 0.94 -7.62 -11.00
C VAL A 77 0.82 -9.11 -11.29
N VAL A 78 -0.30 -9.54 -11.93
CA VAL A 78 -0.59 -10.99 -12.11
C VAL A 78 0.48 -11.67 -12.96
N SER A 79 0.91 -11.03 -14.06
CA SER A 79 1.93 -11.60 -14.98
C SER A 79 3.30 -11.81 -14.32
N LEU A 80 3.58 -11.13 -13.22
CA LEU A 80 4.82 -11.28 -12.45
C LEU A 80 4.82 -12.56 -11.61
N LYS A 81 3.68 -13.25 -11.50
CA LYS A 81 3.51 -14.48 -10.71
C LYS A 81 3.98 -14.27 -9.26
N PRO A 82 3.38 -13.33 -8.53
CA PRO A 82 3.77 -13.05 -7.16
C PRO A 82 3.39 -14.21 -6.23
N ASP A 83 4.17 -14.39 -5.16
CA ASP A 83 3.79 -15.22 -4.01
C ASP A 83 2.92 -14.43 -3.04
N TRP A 84 3.14 -13.11 -2.97
CA TRP A 84 2.40 -12.17 -2.12
C TRP A 84 2.07 -10.90 -2.89
N VAL A 85 0.88 -10.37 -2.66
CA VAL A 85 0.46 -9.08 -3.22
C VAL A 85 0.08 -8.13 -2.09
N SER A 86 0.57 -6.90 -2.15
CA SER A 86 0.11 -5.80 -1.30
C SER A 86 -0.61 -4.78 -2.16
N ILE A 87 -1.84 -4.43 -1.81
CA ILE A 87 -2.67 -3.44 -2.51
C ILE A 87 -2.87 -2.23 -1.59
N CYS A 88 -2.39 -1.07 -2.01
CA CYS A 88 -2.58 0.22 -1.35
C CYS A 88 -3.05 1.24 -2.38
N ILE A 89 -4.35 1.48 -2.48
CA ILE A 89 -4.98 2.32 -3.50
C ILE A 89 -6.25 2.98 -2.95
N GLY A 90 -6.65 4.13 -3.49
CA GLY A 90 -7.91 4.79 -3.17
C GLY A 90 -7.75 6.25 -2.74
N ILE A 91 -6.54 6.71 -2.50
CA ILE A 91 -6.27 8.11 -2.18
C ILE A 91 -6.76 9.02 -3.30
N ASN A 92 -6.40 8.73 -4.56
CA ASN A 92 -6.80 9.51 -5.71
C ASN A 92 -8.27 9.38 -6.03
N ASP A 93 -8.88 8.22 -5.77
CA ASP A 93 -10.33 8.00 -5.89
C ASP A 93 -11.13 9.02 -5.07
N VAL A 94 -10.63 9.32 -3.88
CA VAL A 94 -11.21 10.33 -2.98
C VAL A 94 -10.73 11.73 -3.34
N TRP A 95 -9.43 11.93 -3.51
CA TRP A 95 -8.84 13.25 -3.68
C TRP A 95 -9.41 13.99 -4.89
N ARG A 96 -9.63 13.30 -6.03
CA ARG A 96 -10.22 13.90 -7.23
C ARG A 96 -11.65 14.44 -7.02
N GLN A 97 -12.36 13.98 -6.00
CA GLN A 97 -13.66 14.54 -5.63
C GLN A 97 -13.55 15.93 -4.99
N PHE A 98 -12.36 16.31 -4.50
CA PHE A 98 -12.10 17.57 -3.77
C PHE A 98 -11.21 18.54 -4.54
N ASP A 99 -10.16 18.08 -5.23
CA ASP A 99 -9.25 18.93 -6.00
C ASP A 99 -9.72 19.20 -7.43
N SER A 100 -10.48 18.26 -8.02
CA SER A 100 -11.00 18.33 -9.38
C SER A 100 -12.53 18.10 -9.45
N PRO A 101 -13.35 18.75 -8.61
CA PRO A 101 -14.80 18.44 -8.51
C PRO A 101 -15.58 18.73 -9.78
N ALA A 102 -15.02 19.55 -10.69
CA ALA A 102 -15.63 19.87 -11.97
C ALA A 102 -15.40 18.81 -13.06
N ILE A 103 -14.62 17.75 -12.77
CA ILE A 103 -14.30 16.68 -13.72
C ILE A 103 -14.85 15.34 -13.18
N PRO A 104 -16.16 15.05 -13.37
CA PRO A 104 -16.79 13.84 -12.82
C PRO A 104 -16.13 12.53 -13.28
N ASP A 105 -15.59 12.51 -14.50
CA ASP A 105 -14.98 11.31 -15.09
C ASP A 105 -13.69 10.86 -14.36
N GLU A 106 -13.03 11.76 -13.64
CA GLU A 106 -11.86 11.45 -12.81
C GLU A 106 -12.26 10.89 -11.45
N GLN A 107 -13.51 11.05 -11.03
CA GLN A 107 -13.98 10.62 -9.73
C GLN A 107 -14.36 9.13 -9.78
N VAL A 108 -14.02 8.42 -8.72
CA VAL A 108 -14.40 7.01 -8.52
C VAL A 108 -15.33 6.93 -7.31
N SER A 109 -16.55 6.43 -7.50
CA SER A 109 -17.51 6.29 -6.40
C SER A 109 -17.12 5.17 -5.43
N PRO A 110 -17.66 5.16 -4.19
CA PRO A 110 -17.42 4.05 -3.24
C PRO A 110 -17.82 2.68 -3.82
N GLU A 111 -18.89 2.62 -4.60
CA GLU A 111 -19.39 1.38 -5.22
C GLU A 111 -18.42 0.90 -6.32
N GLU A 112 -17.92 1.81 -7.13
CA GLU A 112 -16.92 1.50 -8.15
C GLU A 112 -15.60 1.07 -7.50
N TYR A 113 -15.12 1.81 -6.49
CA TYR A 113 -13.93 1.46 -5.72
C TYR A 113 -14.03 0.04 -5.17
N ARG A 114 -15.15 -0.29 -4.52
CA ARG A 114 -15.43 -1.65 -4.02
C ARG A 114 -15.28 -2.69 -5.12
N SER A 115 -15.94 -2.45 -6.25
CA SER A 115 -15.90 -3.36 -7.41
C SER A 115 -14.48 -3.53 -7.95
N ASN A 116 -13.72 -2.44 -8.05
CA ASN A 116 -12.36 -2.47 -8.57
C ASN A 116 -11.41 -3.24 -7.65
N VAL A 117 -11.43 -2.96 -6.34
CA VAL A 117 -10.59 -3.66 -5.35
C VAL A 117 -10.96 -5.14 -5.28
N GLU A 118 -12.26 -5.45 -5.27
CA GLU A 118 -12.75 -6.83 -5.27
C GLU A 118 -12.26 -7.62 -6.48
N LYS A 119 -12.32 -7.04 -7.69
CA LYS A 119 -11.79 -7.68 -8.91
C LYS A 119 -10.29 -7.93 -8.84
N MET A 120 -9.51 -6.99 -8.30
CA MET A 120 -8.07 -7.17 -8.09
C MET A 120 -7.79 -8.33 -7.14
N ILE A 121 -8.50 -8.41 -6.00
CA ILE A 121 -8.37 -9.53 -5.07
C ILE A 121 -8.69 -10.86 -5.76
N LEU A 122 -9.82 -10.92 -6.47
CA LEU A 122 -10.28 -12.15 -7.14
C LEU A 122 -9.32 -12.63 -8.23
N SER A 123 -8.60 -11.72 -8.88
CA SER A 123 -7.65 -12.09 -9.95
C SER A 123 -6.38 -12.78 -9.45
N VAL A 124 -6.05 -12.64 -8.15
CA VAL A 124 -4.81 -13.21 -7.59
C VAL A 124 -5.03 -14.22 -6.46
N LYS A 125 -6.15 -14.16 -5.72
CA LYS A 125 -6.33 -14.88 -4.46
C LYS A 125 -6.09 -16.40 -4.51
N ASP A 126 -6.35 -17.02 -5.64
CA ASP A 126 -6.21 -18.47 -5.81
C ASP A 126 -4.78 -18.89 -6.24
N ASN A 127 -3.90 -17.91 -6.53
CA ASN A 127 -2.56 -18.14 -7.06
C ASN A 127 -1.44 -17.55 -6.17
N VAL A 128 -1.78 -16.94 -5.03
CA VAL A 128 -0.82 -16.34 -4.10
C VAL A 128 -0.93 -16.96 -2.71
N LYS A 129 0.14 -16.91 -1.93
CA LYS A 129 0.17 -17.33 -0.51
C LYS A 129 -0.65 -16.40 0.38
N GLY A 130 -0.82 -15.15 -0.04
CA GLY A 130 -1.71 -14.20 0.64
C GLY A 130 -1.66 -12.79 0.06
N ILE A 131 -2.64 -12.01 0.50
CA ILE A 131 -2.84 -10.62 0.07
C ILE A 131 -2.81 -9.72 1.29
N PHE A 132 -2.04 -8.63 1.22
CA PHE A 132 -2.15 -7.50 2.14
C PHE A 132 -3.08 -6.47 1.52
N LEU A 133 -4.12 -6.07 2.22
CA LEU A 133 -5.00 -4.98 1.82
C LEU A 133 -4.83 -3.82 2.80
N MET A 134 -4.28 -2.73 2.29
CA MET A 134 -3.96 -1.53 3.06
C MET A 134 -4.99 -0.45 2.74
N THR A 135 -5.51 0.23 3.76
CA THR A 135 -6.48 1.31 3.54
C THR A 135 -5.83 2.50 2.83
N PRO A 136 -6.55 3.23 1.96
CA PRO A 136 -6.22 4.61 1.70
C PRO A 136 -6.32 5.40 3.01
N TYR A 137 -5.68 6.57 3.05
CA TYR A 137 -5.62 7.41 4.24
C TYR A 137 -5.59 8.91 3.87
N TYR A 138 -5.99 9.74 4.81
CA TYR A 138 -5.78 11.18 4.74
C TYR A 138 -5.19 11.66 6.06
N MET A 139 -4.04 12.32 6.00
CA MET A 139 -3.29 12.76 7.19
C MET A 139 -3.91 13.98 7.85
N GLU A 140 -5.21 13.93 8.08
CA GLU A 140 -6.02 14.90 8.78
C GLU A 140 -6.56 14.29 10.08
N PRO A 141 -6.17 14.81 11.26
CA PRO A 141 -6.64 14.25 12.53
C PRO A 141 -8.11 14.59 12.83
N ASN A 142 -8.66 15.64 12.21
CA ASN A 142 -10.06 16.00 12.41
C ASN A 142 -10.99 15.08 11.65
N GLY A 143 -11.63 14.14 12.35
CA GLY A 143 -12.61 13.21 11.76
C GLY A 143 -13.88 13.88 11.18
N GLU A 144 -14.12 15.18 11.46
CA GLU A 144 -15.23 15.95 10.89
C GLU A 144 -14.88 16.59 9.54
N ASP A 145 -13.61 16.57 9.12
CA ASP A 145 -13.19 17.01 7.79
C ASP A 145 -13.88 16.21 6.70
N TRP A 146 -14.35 16.89 5.65
CA TRP A 146 -15.14 16.25 4.58
C TRP A 146 -14.36 15.22 3.77
N MET A 147 -13.10 15.53 3.44
CA MET A 147 -12.26 14.60 2.71
C MET A 147 -11.85 13.42 3.60
N ARG A 148 -11.58 13.68 4.90
CA ARG A 148 -11.30 12.64 5.87
C ARG A 148 -12.49 11.66 6.00
N LYS A 149 -13.70 12.14 6.17
CA LYS A 149 -14.92 11.30 6.22
C LYS A 149 -15.09 10.46 4.96
N ARG A 150 -14.83 11.07 3.81
CA ARG A 150 -14.89 10.34 2.54
C ARG A 150 -13.83 9.24 2.49
N MET A 151 -12.59 9.52 2.91
CA MET A 151 -11.50 8.55 2.97
C MET A 151 -11.82 7.39 3.92
N ASP A 152 -12.40 7.67 5.09
CA ASP A 152 -12.82 6.66 6.05
C ASP A 152 -13.87 5.70 5.45
N THR A 153 -14.74 6.17 4.55
CA THR A 153 -15.69 5.31 3.81
C THR A 153 -14.96 4.29 2.94
N TYR A 154 -13.90 4.69 2.24
CA TYR A 154 -13.09 3.79 1.41
C TYR A 154 -12.25 2.83 2.27
N GLY A 155 -11.77 3.30 3.41
CA GLY A 155 -11.11 2.46 4.41
C GLY A 155 -12.03 1.35 4.94
N ALA A 156 -13.30 1.68 5.23
CA ALA A 156 -14.30 0.70 5.66
C ALA A 156 -14.56 -0.37 4.59
N ILE A 157 -14.61 0.02 3.30
CA ILE A 157 -14.72 -0.93 2.18
C ILE A 157 -13.53 -1.89 2.16
N CYS A 158 -12.29 -1.40 2.37
CA CYS A 158 -11.12 -2.27 2.47
C CYS A 158 -11.26 -3.28 3.62
N SER A 159 -11.72 -2.84 4.78
CA SER A 159 -11.93 -3.71 5.94
C SER A 159 -12.92 -4.85 5.63
N GLU A 160 -14.07 -4.52 5.05
CA GLU A 160 -15.10 -5.49 4.67
C GLU A 160 -14.59 -6.50 3.62
N LEU A 161 -13.84 -6.03 2.61
CA LEU A 161 -13.26 -6.90 1.59
C LEU A 161 -12.15 -7.77 2.17
N ALA A 162 -11.33 -7.24 3.08
CA ALA A 162 -10.29 -8.01 3.74
C ALA A 162 -10.88 -9.15 4.58
N GLU A 163 -11.95 -8.88 5.33
CA GLU A 163 -12.67 -9.90 6.09
C GLU A 163 -13.28 -10.96 5.16
N LYS A 164 -13.99 -10.51 4.11
CA LYS A 164 -14.66 -11.38 3.14
C LYS A 164 -13.71 -12.36 2.44
N TYR A 165 -12.50 -11.93 2.11
CA TYR A 165 -11.54 -12.71 1.33
C TYR A 165 -10.34 -13.22 2.13
N GLY A 166 -10.31 -12.99 3.44
CA GLY A 166 -9.21 -13.44 4.31
C GLY A 166 -7.88 -12.71 4.04
N CYS A 167 -7.94 -11.45 3.57
CA CYS A 167 -6.74 -10.66 3.35
C CYS A 167 -6.11 -10.21 4.68
N ARG A 168 -4.80 -10.00 4.69
CA ARG A 168 -4.09 -9.36 5.81
C ARG A 168 -4.37 -7.87 5.80
N PHE A 169 -5.30 -7.43 6.61
CA PHE A 169 -5.74 -6.04 6.66
C PHE A 169 -4.75 -5.15 7.42
N ILE A 170 -4.44 -3.98 6.84
CA ILE A 170 -3.62 -2.93 7.47
C ILE A 170 -4.39 -1.61 7.41
N ASP A 171 -4.84 -1.14 8.57
CA ASP A 171 -5.51 0.15 8.70
C ASP A 171 -4.48 1.28 8.84
N LEU A 172 -4.05 1.84 7.71
CA LEU A 172 -3.09 2.95 7.71
C LEU A 172 -3.66 4.21 8.34
N GLN A 173 -4.98 4.44 8.24
CA GLN A 173 -5.59 5.61 8.87
C GLN A 173 -5.50 5.52 10.39
N ALA A 174 -5.74 4.35 10.98
CA ALA A 174 -5.56 4.13 12.41
C ALA A 174 -4.09 4.31 12.83
N VAL A 175 -3.15 3.78 12.06
CA VAL A 175 -1.71 3.94 12.29
C VAL A 175 -1.29 5.41 12.31
N PHE A 176 -1.80 6.22 11.37
CA PHE A 176 -1.52 7.67 11.37
C PHE A 176 -2.23 8.40 12.50
N ASN A 177 -3.45 8.03 12.86
CA ASN A 177 -4.16 8.61 14.00
C ASN A 177 -3.36 8.42 15.30
N ASP A 178 -2.74 7.25 15.51
CA ASP A 178 -1.87 7.00 16.65
C ASP A 178 -0.63 7.90 16.64
N TYR A 179 -0.01 8.09 15.48
CA TYR A 179 1.12 9.02 15.32
C TYR A 179 0.73 10.47 15.66
N PHE A 180 -0.47 10.93 15.24
CA PHE A 180 -0.95 12.29 15.43
C PHE A 180 -1.26 12.64 16.90
N GLN A 181 -1.35 11.66 17.78
CA GLN A 181 -1.42 11.92 19.23
C GLN A 181 -0.13 12.57 19.77
N TYR A 182 1.00 12.43 19.06
CA TYR A 182 2.31 12.91 19.49
C TYR A 182 2.89 13.99 18.59
N ARG A 183 2.55 14.00 17.30
CA ARG A 183 3.12 14.89 16.29
C ARG A 183 2.06 15.37 15.31
N HIS A 184 2.14 16.64 14.93
CA HIS A 184 1.26 17.19 13.90
C HIS A 184 1.55 16.55 12.53
N SER A 185 0.51 16.41 11.68
CA SER A 185 0.63 15.77 10.36
C SER A 185 1.65 16.44 9.43
N SER A 186 1.86 17.76 9.55
CA SER A 186 2.88 18.50 8.78
C SER A 186 4.32 18.02 8.98
N TYR A 187 4.60 17.24 10.03
CA TYR A 187 5.91 16.61 10.23
C TYR A 187 6.18 15.49 9.24
N ILE A 188 5.13 14.87 8.69
CA ILE A 188 5.25 13.66 7.85
C ILE A 188 4.66 13.84 6.46
N ALA A 189 3.81 14.86 6.23
CA ALA A 189 3.27 15.18 4.90
C ALA A 189 2.89 16.66 4.84
N TRP A 190 3.33 17.38 3.82
CA TRP A 190 2.99 18.80 3.62
C TRP A 190 1.60 18.97 3.00
N ASP A 191 1.16 18.04 2.18
CA ASP A 191 -0.14 18.02 1.48
C ASP A 191 -1.18 17.09 2.13
N ARG A 192 -0.81 16.46 3.27
CA ARG A 192 -1.60 15.46 4.00
C ARG A 192 -1.83 14.14 3.24
N ILE A 193 -1.11 13.91 2.15
CA ILE A 193 -1.23 12.71 1.29
C ILE A 193 0.13 12.02 1.12
N HIS A 194 1.12 12.76 0.61
CA HIS A 194 2.41 12.20 0.28
C HIS A 194 3.34 12.20 1.50
N PRO A 195 3.67 11.03 2.06
CA PRO A 195 4.54 10.93 3.21
C PRO A 195 5.98 11.29 2.84
N ASN A 196 6.66 12.02 3.73
CA ASN A 196 8.12 12.06 3.69
C ASN A 196 8.69 10.73 4.22
N GLN A 197 10.03 10.63 4.34
CA GLN A 197 10.67 9.39 4.79
C GLN A 197 10.23 8.94 6.20
N ILE A 198 9.83 9.86 7.08
CA ILE A 198 9.29 9.51 8.40
C ILE A 198 7.92 8.85 8.23
N GLY A 199 7.02 9.46 7.46
CA GLY A 199 5.70 8.89 7.18
C GLY A 199 5.78 7.57 6.41
N ALA A 200 6.70 7.46 5.45
CA ALA A 200 6.98 6.19 4.76
C ALA A 200 7.47 5.10 5.72
N THR A 201 8.30 5.47 6.73
CA THR A 201 8.74 4.53 7.79
C THR A 201 7.57 4.07 8.67
N VAL A 202 6.61 4.96 8.96
CA VAL A 202 5.38 4.58 9.71
C VAL A 202 4.58 3.53 8.94
N ILE A 203 4.39 3.71 7.62
CA ILE A 203 3.70 2.73 6.76
C ILE A 203 4.49 1.41 6.71
N ALA A 204 5.80 1.47 6.47
CA ALA A 204 6.67 0.30 6.40
C ALA A 204 6.62 -0.52 7.70
N ARG A 205 6.64 0.15 8.87
CA ARG A 205 6.51 -0.52 10.17
C ARG A 205 5.21 -1.28 10.28
N ALA A 206 4.07 -0.67 9.91
CA ALA A 206 2.78 -1.33 9.96
C ALA A 206 2.72 -2.59 9.07
N PHE A 207 3.34 -2.53 7.88
CA PHE A 207 3.47 -3.69 7.00
C PHE A 207 4.36 -4.77 7.62
N LEU A 208 5.53 -4.41 8.14
CA LEU A 208 6.49 -5.33 8.76
C LEU A 208 5.89 -6.03 9.99
N GLU A 209 5.19 -5.30 10.84
CA GLU A 209 4.45 -5.88 11.98
C GLU A 209 3.42 -6.92 11.50
N LYS A 210 2.68 -6.61 10.41
CA LYS A 210 1.65 -7.50 9.87
C LYS A 210 2.21 -8.77 9.22
N CYS A 211 3.45 -8.74 8.73
CA CYS A 211 4.12 -9.93 8.21
C CYS A 211 4.89 -10.72 9.27
N GLY A 212 4.83 -10.31 10.53
CA GLY A 212 5.52 -10.99 11.63
C GLY A 212 7.04 -10.77 11.61
N PHE A 213 7.48 -9.56 11.22
CA PHE A 213 8.89 -9.17 11.27
C PHE A 213 9.38 -9.11 12.71
N ASP A 214 10.51 -9.77 12.97
CA ASP A 214 11.19 -9.72 14.26
C ASP A 214 12.42 -8.81 14.18
N TYR A 215 12.40 -7.71 14.91
CA TYR A 215 13.52 -6.76 15.00
C TYR A 215 14.74 -7.31 15.77
N HIS A 216 14.61 -8.46 16.40
CA HIS A 216 15.69 -9.15 17.13
C HIS A 216 16.21 -10.37 16.38
N HIS A 217 15.62 -10.68 15.20
CA HIS A 217 16.07 -11.80 14.38
C HIS A 217 17.57 -11.69 14.05
N ARG A 218 18.26 -12.83 14.17
CA ARG A 218 19.67 -12.96 13.77
C ARG A 218 19.82 -14.17 12.86
N PRO A 219 20.39 -13.99 11.66
CA PRO A 219 20.59 -15.10 10.74
C PRO A 219 21.35 -16.25 11.37
N GLY A 220 20.81 -17.49 11.27
CA GLY A 220 21.45 -18.70 11.79
C GLY A 220 21.23 -18.98 13.28
N GLU A 221 20.47 -18.18 14.01
CA GLU A 221 19.98 -18.49 15.35
C GLU A 221 18.53 -19.01 15.21
N GLU A 222 18.30 -20.34 15.45
CA GLU A 222 16.97 -20.95 15.59
C GLU A 222 16.45 -20.83 17.03
#